data_d0ab5689438cd74333571229b9103a1d
#
_entry.id   d0ab5689438cd74333571229b9103a1d
#
_cell.length_a   1.000
_cell.length_b   1.000
_cell.length_c   1.000
_cell.angle_alpha   90.00
_cell.angle_beta   90.00
_cell.angle_gamma   90.00
#
_symmetry.space_group_name_H-M   'P 1'
#
loop_
_entity.id
_entity.type
_entity.pdbx_description
1 polymer ?
#
loop_
_entity_poly.entity_id
_entity_poly.type
_entity_poly.pdbx_seq_one_letter_code
_entity_poly.pdbx_strand_id
1 'polypeptide(L)'
;MNSTAAFTLIATLSLFSLSTLAQATSKPSLIVFGDSYSDVNNKNYFTNYTYPVPYWHGRYSNGPVWNEYFSLFNSYSLIKFAVAGAVSNNSFVNSVSGANITLPSVNNQISIFNKTFGNLYPNKTAIQNDIEIIEIGSSDINFSVSMIASGNITFEEFSSGFTVSITKAAQDFIKMGYRKLVFIDIPDAQTIPSFVFIPAPLAPTIIDYIQKTNDLISQTAKILNSQNSAVDYVRLFSFFDSFKALVNPEVTAALNITNISDPCHIINANETELISSCSNPEQYLFIDGFHPHTRPHALLGAILSEFVKTQNFSLSLVLF
;
A
#
# COMPACT_ATOMS: atom_id res chain seq x y z
N MET A 1 -63.14 -19.60 -46.56
CA MET A 1 -62.58 -18.26 -46.73
C MET A 1 -61.72 -17.96 -45.50
N ASN A 2 -60.49 -18.02 -45.75
CA ASN A 2 -59.32 -17.31 -45.11
C ASN A 2 -59.07 -17.42 -43.62
N SER A 3 -58.21 -18.36 -43.28
CA SER A 3 -57.39 -18.42 -42.10
C SER A 3 -55.92 -18.02 -42.48
N THR A 4 -55.61 -16.75 -42.57
CA THR A 4 -54.23 -16.28 -42.88
C THR A 4 -53.84 -14.95 -42.15
N ALA A 5 -54.39 -14.70 -40.94
CA ALA A 5 -54.10 -13.47 -40.22
C ALA A 5 -53.52 -13.67 -38.81
N ALA A 6 -53.14 -14.89 -38.41
CA ALA A 6 -52.72 -15.14 -37.02
C ALA A 6 -51.23 -15.48 -36.85
N PHE A 7 -50.39 -15.47 -37.90
CA PHE A 7 -48.98 -15.89 -37.78
C PHE A 7 -47.94 -14.77 -37.86
N THR A 8 -48.31 -13.50 -38.02
CA THR A 8 -47.36 -12.42 -38.24
C THR A 8 -47.10 -11.57 -36.99
N LEU A 9 -47.76 -11.81 -35.84
CA LEU A 9 -47.65 -10.98 -34.65
C LEU A 9 -46.77 -11.58 -33.54
N ILE A 10 -46.26 -12.80 -33.71
CA ILE A 10 -45.43 -13.46 -32.68
C ILE A 10 -43.91 -13.33 -32.97
N ALA A 11 -43.54 -12.99 -34.20
CA ALA A 11 -42.13 -12.89 -34.59
C ALA A 11 -41.44 -11.55 -34.27
N THR A 12 -42.21 -10.50 -33.92
CA THR A 12 -41.64 -9.15 -33.63
C THR A 12 -41.45 -8.87 -32.16
N LEU A 13 -41.96 -9.66 -31.23
CA LEU A 13 -41.76 -9.48 -29.80
C LEU A 13 -40.51 -10.21 -29.23
N SER A 14 -39.90 -11.12 -29.98
CA SER A 14 -38.72 -11.87 -29.52
C SER A 14 -37.39 -11.25 -29.90
N LEU A 15 -37.37 -10.14 -30.64
CA LEU A 15 -36.14 -9.44 -31.03
C LEU A 15 -35.80 -8.22 -30.16
N PHE A 16 -36.70 -7.80 -29.24
CA PHE A 16 -36.48 -6.66 -28.36
C PHE A 16 -36.00 -7.03 -26.94
N SER A 17 -35.92 -8.31 -26.60
CA SER A 17 -35.53 -8.77 -25.25
C SER A 17 -34.09 -9.28 -25.15
N LEU A 18 -33.26 -9.16 -26.20
CA LEU A 18 -31.86 -9.61 -26.17
C LEU A 18 -30.81 -8.51 -26.11
N SER A 19 -31.20 -7.26 -25.97
CA SER A 19 -30.23 -6.14 -25.96
C SER A 19 -30.02 -5.49 -24.59
N THR A 20 -30.53 -6.05 -23.50
CA THR A 20 -30.17 -5.70 -22.14
C THR A 20 -29.61 -6.92 -21.38
N LEU A 21 -28.67 -7.63 -21.97
CA LEU A 21 -27.64 -8.24 -21.17
C LEU A 21 -26.88 -7.05 -20.57
N ALA A 22 -27.26 -6.70 -19.33
CA ALA A 22 -26.51 -5.77 -18.52
C ALA A 22 -25.05 -6.20 -18.66
N GLN A 23 -24.24 -5.35 -19.26
CA GLN A 23 -22.80 -5.52 -19.27
C GLN A 23 -22.44 -5.53 -17.78
N ALA A 24 -22.22 -6.73 -17.25
CA ALA A 24 -21.81 -6.87 -15.87
C ALA A 24 -20.52 -6.07 -15.77
N THR A 25 -20.62 -4.87 -15.22
CA THR A 25 -19.45 -4.02 -14.97
C THR A 25 -18.59 -4.85 -14.04
N SER A 26 -17.44 -5.30 -14.53
CA SER A 26 -16.50 -6.04 -13.71
C SER A 26 -16.19 -5.18 -12.49
N LYS A 27 -16.27 -5.82 -11.31
CA LYS A 27 -15.91 -5.15 -10.05
C LYS A 27 -14.50 -4.58 -10.22
N PRO A 28 -14.27 -3.29 -9.91
CA PRO A 28 -12.94 -2.70 -10.06
C PRO A 28 -11.95 -3.35 -9.10
N SER A 29 -10.67 -3.33 -9.46
CA SER A 29 -9.60 -3.90 -8.67
C SER A 29 -8.82 -2.81 -7.93
N LEU A 30 -8.45 -3.11 -6.68
CA LEU A 30 -7.37 -2.43 -5.97
C LEU A 30 -6.12 -3.28 -6.14
N ILE A 31 -5.09 -2.74 -6.78
CA ILE A 31 -3.84 -3.45 -7.07
C ILE A 31 -2.75 -2.82 -6.22
N VAL A 32 -2.16 -3.60 -5.30
CA VAL A 32 -1.27 -3.08 -4.26
C VAL A 32 0.12 -3.68 -4.38
N PHE A 33 1.10 -2.79 -4.43
CA PHE A 33 2.53 -3.07 -4.41
C PHE A 33 3.16 -2.35 -3.22
N GLY A 34 4.12 -2.98 -2.58
CA GLY A 34 4.74 -2.38 -1.40
C GLY A 34 5.47 -3.37 -0.53
N ASP A 35 5.58 -3.00 0.73
CA ASP A 35 6.31 -3.77 1.73
C ASP A 35 5.40 -4.36 2.84
N SER A 36 5.87 -4.41 4.09
CA SER A 36 5.20 -5.08 5.20
C SER A 36 3.90 -4.43 5.66
N TYR A 37 3.72 -3.13 5.45
CA TYR A 37 2.46 -2.45 5.77
C TYR A 37 1.30 -2.92 4.89
N SER A 38 1.62 -3.50 3.75
CA SER A 38 0.66 -3.89 2.70
C SER A 38 0.64 -5.39 2.42
N ASP A 39 1.60 -6.17 2.93
CA ASP A 39 1.71 -7.61 2.66
C ASP A 39 0.55 -8.39 3.29
N VAL A 40 -0.05 -9.25 2.48
CA VAL A 40 -1.14 -10.16 2.89
C VAL A 40 -0.74 -11.62 2.64
N ASN A 41 0.45 -12.00 3.16
CA ASN A 41 1.04 -13.34 3.11
C ASN A 41 1.94 -13.65 1.89
N ASN A 42 2.40 -12.64 1.14
CA ASN A 42 3.26 -12.91 -0.01
C ASN A 42 4.70 -13.25 0.39
N LYS A 43 5.26 -12.64 1.45
CA LYS A 43 6.59 -13.01 1.97
C LYS A 43 6.67 -14.50 2.28
N ASN A 44 5.63 -15.05 2.89
CA ASN A 44 5.55 -16.48 3.20
C ASN A 44 5.62 -17.34 1.92
N TYR A 45 4.93 -16.91 0.86
CA TYR A 45 4.97 -17.60 -0.42
C TYR A 45 6.38 -17.61 -1.05
N PHE A 46 7.12 -16.48 -0.97
CA PHE A 46 8.46 -16.37 -1.56
C PHE A 46 9.57 -17.04 -0.73
N THR A 47 9.41 -17.09 0.58
CA THR A 47 10.47 -17.57 1.50
C THR A 47 10.16 -18.89 2.15
N ASN A 48 8.94 -19.40 2.00
CA ASN A 48 8.41 -20.52 2.78
C ASN A 48 8.51 -20.26 4.31
N TYR A 49 8.44 -18.98 4.69
CA TYR A 49 8.57 -18.49 6.05
C TYR A 49 7.25 -18.64 6.81
N THR A 50 7.31 -19.18 8.01
CA THR A 50 6.14 -19.26 8.88
C THR A 50 6.22 -18.16 9.93
N TYR A 51 5.29 -17.22 9.88
CA TYR A 51 5.22 -16.15 10.86
C TYR A 51 4.93 -16.70 12.26
N PRO A 52 5.66 -16.24 13.29
CA PRO A 52 5.31 -16.56 14.65
C PRO A 52 3.95 -15.95 15.03
N VAL A 53 3.26 -16.54 15.98
CA VAL A 53 2.22 -15.85 16.72
C VAL A 53 2.88 -14.62 17.36
N PRO A 54 2.34 -13.39 17.22
CA PRO A 54 0.91 -13.08 17.06
C PRO A 54 0.47 -12.67 15.63
N TYR A 55 1.29 -12.79 14.64
CA TYR A 55 0.96 -12.34 13.29
C TYR A 55 -0.16 -13.16 12.66
N TRP A 56 -1.18 -12.46 12.14
CA TRP A 56 -2.38 -13.10 11.63
C TRP A 56 -2.23 -13.47 10.15
N HIS A 57 -2.18 -14.78 9.87
CA HIS A 57 -2.19 -15.31 8.49
C HIS A 57 -1.20 -14.61 7.55
N GLY A 58 0.02 -14.35 8.01
CA GLY A 58 1.07 -13.75 7.21
C GLY A 58 0.99 -12.24 7.00
N ARG A 59 0.17 -11.53 7.77
CA ARG A 59 0.18 -10.07 7.87
C ARG A 59 1.05 -9.66 9.04
N TYR A 60 1.78 -8.56 8.90
CA TYR A 60 2.42 -7.91 10.04
C TYR A 60 1.37 -7.13 10.87
N SER A 61 0.36 -7.83 11.31
CA SER A 61 -0.77 -7.32 12.08
C SER A 61 -1.49 -8.48 12.77
N ASN A 62 -2.32 -8.21 13.79
CA ASN A 62 -3.17 -9.20 14.43
C ASN A 62 -4.52 -9.43 13.72
N GLY A 63 -4.66 -8.94 12.50
CA GLY A 63 -5.85 -9.07 11.65
C GLY A 63 -5.60 -8.52 10.26
N PRO A 64 -6.66 -8.22 9.47
CA PRO A 64 -6.53 -7.63 8.16
C PRO A 64 -5.77 -6.31 8.18
N VAL A 65 -5.09 -5.97 7.06
CA VAL A 65 -4.37 -4.71 6.87
C VAL A 65 -5.19 -3.72 6.03
N TRP A 66 -4.76 -2.49 5.94
CA TRP A 66 -5.51 -1.35 5.37
C TRP A 66 -6.08 -1.60 3.96
N ASN A 67 -5.36 -2.31 3.10
CA ASN A 67 -5.79 -2.59 1.72
C ASN A 67 -6.95 -3.60 1.66
N GLU A 68 -7.01 -4.53 2.62
CA GLU A 68 -8.13 -5.46 2.77
C GLU A 68 -9.38 -4.71 3.25
N TYR A 69 -9.23 -3.79 4.22
CA TYR A 69 -10.31 -2.93 4.68
C TYR A 69 -10.81 -1.97 3.60
N PHE A 70 -9.90 -1.31 2.88
CA PHE A 70 -10.28 -0.47 1.74
C PHE A 70 -11.11 -1.26 0.70
N SER A 71 -10.64 -2.45 0.35
CA SER A 71 -11.31 -3.32 -0.63
C SER A 71 -12.70 -3.73 -0.16
N LEU A 72 -12.85 -4.04 1.14
CA LEU A 72 -14.13 -4.36 1.76
C LEU A 72 -15.08 -3.16 1.73
N PHE A 73 -14.63 -1.98 2.20
CA PHE A 73 -15.47 -0.79 2.34
C PHE A 73 -15.94 -0.23 0.99
N ASN A 74 -15.17 -0.41 -0.07
CA ASN A 74 -15.48 0.13 -1.39
C ASN A 74 -15.89 -0.93 -2.41
N SER A 75 -16.01 -2.19 -1.99
CA SER A 75 -16.36 -3.30 -2.90
C SER A 75 -15.37 -3.45 -4.06
N TYR A 76 -14.07 -3.27 -3.84
CA TYR A 76 -13.01 -3.57 -4.80
C TYR A 76 -12.57 -5.04 -4.69
N SER A 77 -12.08 -5.60 -5.79
CA SER A 77 -11.33 -6.86 -5.79
C SER A 77 -9.88 -6.55 -5.42
N LEU A 78 -9.32 -7.20 -4.39
CA LEU A 78 -7.93 -6.97 -4.00
C LEU A 78 -6.98 -7.86 -4.82
N ILE A 79 -6.08 -7.23 -5.55
CA ILE A 79 -4.93 -7.86 -6.22
C ILE A 79 -3.67 -7.44 -5.48
N LYS A 80 -2.99 -8.38 -4.84
CA LYS A 80 -1.96 -8.15 -3.82
C LYS A 80 -0.60 -8.62 -4.30
N PHE A 81 0.34 -7.71 -4.41
CA PHE A 81 1.73 -8.00 -4.79
C PHE A 81 2.75 -7.54 -3.75
N ALA A 82 2.35 -6.73 -2.77
CA ALA A 82 3.22 -6.28 -1.69
C ALA A 82 3.89 -7.46 -0.97
N VAL A 83 5.18 -7.32 -0.65
CA VAL A 83 5.99 -8.33 0.01
C VAL A 83 6.75 -7.68 1.17
N ALA A 84 6.56 -8.17 2.38
CA ALA A 84 7.24 -7.62 3.56
C ALA A 84 8.76 -7.66 3.40
N GLY A 85 9.42 -6.53 3.69
CA GLY A 85 10.85 -6.32 3.47
C GLY A 85 11.22 -5.94 2.03
N ALA A 86 10.24 -5.73 1.15
CA ALA A 86 10.51 -5.23 -0.18
C ALA A 86 11.03 -3.80 -0.13
N VAL A 87 11.93 -3.48 -1.05
CA VAL A 87 12.44 -2.13 -1.31
C VAL A 87 11.98 -1.65 -2.67
N SER A 88 12.20 -0.39 -3.00
CA SER A 88 11.85 0.17 -4.30
C SER A 88 12.53 -0.58 -5.45
N ASN A 89 13.84 -0.83 -5.31
CA ASN A 89 14.66 -1.55 -6.28
C ASN A 89 15.84 -2.25 -5.57
N ASN A 90 15.94 -3.57 -5.71
CA ASN A 90 16.99 -4.35 -5.05
C ASN A 90 18.40 -3.93 -5.47
N SER A 91 18.64 -3.72 -6.78
CA SER A 91 19.98 -3.33 -7.26
C SER A 91 20.42 -2.01 -6.69
N PHE A 92 19.50 -1.06 -6.58
CA PHE A 92 19.77 0.26 -6.00
C PHE A 92 20.07 0.12 -4.49
N VAL A 93 19.12 -0.44 -3.71
CA VAL A 93 19.27 -0.47 -2.25
C VAL A 93 20.46 -1.34 -1.83
N ASN A 94 20.68 -2.49 -2.46
CA ASN A 94 21.85 -3.32 -2.19
C ASN A 94 23.16 -2.57 -2.46
N SER A 95 23.22 -1.73 -3.51
CA SER A 95 24.44 -0.98 -3.85
C SER A 95 24.76 0.11 -2.83
N VAL A 96 23.76 0.75 -2.24
CA VAL A 96 23.95 1.85 -1.29
C VAL A 96 24.00 1.38 0.16
N SER A 97 23.35 0.29 0.51
CA SER A 97 23.28 -0.23 1.89
C SER A 97 24.28 -1.35 2.18
N GLY A 98 24.82 -2.00 1.15
CA GLY A 98 25.59 -3.23 1.30
C GLY A 98 24.75 -4.45 1.70
N ALA A 99 23.43 -4.35 1.75
CA ALA A 99 22.52 -5.46 2.03
C ALA A 99 22.49 -6.45 0.86
N ASN A 100 21.99 -7.65 1.13
CA ASN A 100 21.72 -8.67 0.10
C ASN A 100 20.23 -9.01 0.08
N ILE A 101 19.41 -8.03 -0.40
CA ILE A 101 17.97 -8.18 -0.47
C ILE A 101 17.63 -9.00 -1.70
N THR A 102 16.94 -10.12 -1.49
CA THR A 102 16.54 -11.07 -2.54
C THR A 102 15.03 -11.15 -2.74
N LEU A 103 14.24 -10.62 -1.80
CA LEU A 103 12.79 -10.52 -1.93
C LEU A 103 12.41 -9.61 -3.10
N PRO A 104 11.26 -9.86 -3.76
CA PRO A 104 10.84 -9.03 -4.88
C PRO A 104 10.65 -7.56 -4.47
N SER A 105 11.50 -6.67 -5.01
CA SER A 105 11.30 -5.22 -4.91
C SER A 105 10.02 -4.78 -5.60
N VAL A 106 9.54 -3.55 -5.36
CA VAL A 106 8.36 -3.00 -6.05
C VAL A 106 8.50 -3.11 -7.56
N ASN A 107 9.67 -2.78 -8.12
CA ASN A 107 9.91 -2.96 -9.56
C ASN A 107 9.81 -4.43 -10.02
N ASN A 108 10.22 -5.39 -9.19
CA ASN A 108 10.04 -6.81 -9.48
C ASN A 108 8.56 -7.24 -9.36
N GLN A 109 7.86 -6.78 -8.33
CA GLN A 109 6.43 -7.05 -8.13
C GLN A 109 5.62 -6.59 -9.36
N ILE A 110 5.87 -5.38 -9.86
CA ILE A 110 5.24 -4.82 -11.07
C ILE A 110 5.60 -5.65 -12.31
N SER A 111 6.85 -6.07 -12.44
CA SER A 111 7.28 -6.95 -13.54
C SER A 111 6.55 -8.29 -13.52
N ILE A 112 6.38 -8.90 -12.33
CA ILE A 112 5.62 -10.14 -12.14
C ILE A 112 4.15 -9.90 -12.49
N PHE A 113 3.56 -8.81 -11.99
CA PHE A 113 2.19 -8.42 -12.32
C PHE A 113 1.99 -8.28 -13.82
N ASN A 114 2.86 -7.56 -14.52
CA ASN A 114 2.76 -7.36 -15.95
C ASN A 114 2.86 -8.68 -16.74
N LYS A 115 3.76 -9.57 -16.34
CA LYS A 115 3.88 -10.92 -16.96
C LYS A 115 2.62 -11.75 -16.75
N THR A 116 1.96 -11.63 -15.59
CA THR A 116 0.80 -12.41 -15.22
C THR A 116 -0.49 -11.85 -15.83
N PHE A 117 -0.66 -10.53 -15.79
CA PHE A 117 -1.92 -9.86 -16.10
C PHE A 117 -1.87 -8.93 -17.32
N GLY A 118 -0.68 -8.52 -17.78
CA GLY A 118 -0.54 -7.49 -18.82
C GLY A 118 -1.26 -7.79 -20.14
N ASN A 119 -1.42 -9.06 -20.48
CA ASN A 119 -2.11 -9.52 -21.67
C ASN A 119 -3.57 -9.96 -21.44
N LEU A 120 -4.04 -10.00 -20.18
CA LEU A 120 -5.39 -10.45 -19.86
C LEU A 120 -6.47 -9.41 -20.20
N TYR A 121 -6.08 -8.14 -20.29
CA TYR A 121 -6.97 -7.02 -20.56
C TYR A 121 -6.60 -6.32 -21.89
N PRO A 122 -6.90 -6.95 -23.05
CA PRO A 122 -6.65 -6.32 -24.36
C PRO A 122 -7.51 -5.06 -24.52
N ASN A 123 -8.70 -5.03 -23.90
CA ASN A 123 -9.54 -3.84 -23.83
C ASN A 123 -9.25 -3.06 -22.55
N LYS A 124 -8.59 -1.89 -22.70
CA LYS A 124 -8.21 -1.01 -21.61
C LYS A 124 -9.40 -0.39 -20.85
N THR A 125 -10.61 -0.42 -21.42
CA THR A 125 -11.81 0.05 -20.69
C THR A 125 -12.15 -0.84 -19.49
N ALA A 126 -11.74 -2.10 -19.48
CA ALA A 126 -11.98 -3.00 -18.34
C ALA A 126 -11.22 -2.60 -17.08
N ILE A 127 -10.05 -1.95 -17.23
CA ILE A 127 -9.17 -1.56 -16.12
C ILE A 127 -9.22 -0.06 -15.81
N GLN A 128 -10.05 0.73 -16.50
CA GLN A 128 -10.10 2.19 -16.30
C GLN A 128 -10.55 2.62 -14.90
N ASN A 129 -11.22 1.75 -14.15
CA ASN A 129 -11.69 1.99 -12.79
C ASN A 129 -10.83 1.35 -11.71
N ASP A 130 -9.82 0.58 -12.11
CA ASP A 130 -8.87 -0.01 -11.18
C ASP A 130 -7.99 1.11 -10.56
N ILE A 131 -7.53 0.86 -9.35
CA ILE A 131 -6.64 1.77 -8.62
C ILE A 131 -5.36 1.01 -8.32
N GLU A 132 -4.23 1.57 -8.75
CA GLU A 132 -2.90 1.07 -8.43
C GLU A 132 -2.33 1.83 -7.26
N ILE A 133 -1.84 1.10 -6.26
CA ILE A 133 -1.19 1.68 -5.09
C ILE A 133 0.26 1.19 -5.02
N ILE A 134 1.17 2.15 -4.86
CA ILE A 134 2.59 1.92 -4.58
C ILE A 134 2.87 2.49 -3.19
N GLU A 135 2.97 1.61 -2.20
CA GLU A 135 3.37 1.92 -0.83
C GLU A 135 4.81 1.47 -0.65
N ILE A 136 5.76 2.43 -0.46
CA ILE A 136 7.18 2.08 -0.42
C ILE A 136 8.05 3.20 0.16
N GLY A 137 9.22 2.82 0.67
CA GLY A 137 10.26 3.71 1.17
C GLY A 137 10.68 3.38 2.57
N SER A 138 9.79 2.82 3.39
CA SER A 138 10.09 2.42 4.78
C SER A 138 11.23 1.41 4.82
N SER A 139 11.15 0.36 4.00
CA SER A 139 12.21 -0.66 3.89
C SER A 139 13.49 -0.09 3.28
N ASP A 140 13.41 0.82 2.29
CA ASP A 140 14.58 1.49 1.70
C ASP A 140 15.38 2.24 2.76
N ILE A 141 14.71 3.04 3.60
CA ILE A 141 15.35 3.74 4.72
C ILE A 141 15.90 2.74 5.76
N ASN A 142 15.10 1.75 6.16
CA ASN A 142 15.49 0.80 7.19
C ASN A 142 16.76 0.02 6.83
N PHE A 143 16.87 -0.47 5.58
CA PHE A 143 18.08 -1.14 5.12
C PHE A 143 19.28 -0.20 4.95
N SER A 144 19.05 1.09 4.71
CA SER A 144 20.10 2.10 4.51
C SER A 144 20.47 2.84 5.77
N VAL A 145 19.76 2.65 6.88
CA VAL A 145 19.86 3.46 8.10
C VAL A 145 21.27 3.56 8.66
N SER A 146 22.05 2.46 8.68
CA SER A 146 23.42 2.44 9.18
C SER A 146 24.37 3.25 8.28
N MET A 147 24.19 3.21 6.99
CA MET A 147 24.98 3.94 6.01
C MET A 147 24.62 5.44 6.01
N ILE A 148 23.32 5.75 6.17
CA ILE A 148 22.83 7.12 6.36
C ILE A 148 23.42 7.70 7.65
N ALA A 149 23.31 6.97 8.76
CA ALA A 149 23.75 7.40 10.07
C ALA A 149 25.27 7.64 10.15
N SER A 150 26.06 6.85 9.41
CA SER A 150 27.52 7.01 9.33
C SER A 150 27.98 8.07 8.32
N GLY A 151 27.04 8.67 7.55
CA GLY A 151 27.35 9.61 6.47
C GLY A 151 28.01 8.98 5.24
N ASN A 152 27.96 7.63 5.12
CA ASN A 152 28.51 6.91 3.97
C ASN A 152 27.62 7.00 2.74
N ILE A 153 26.36 7.40 2.90
CA ILE A 153 25.42 7.71 1.83
C ILE A 153 24.95 9.15 2.01
N THR A 154 25.08 9.95 0.97
CA THR A 154 24.45 11.27 0.93
C THR A 154 22.98 11.16 0.55
N PHE A 155 22.18 12.18 0.93
CA PHE A 155 20.79 12.24 0.51
C PHE A 155 20.67 12.28 -1.04
N GLU A 156 21.58 12.94 -1.72
CA GLU A 156 21.58 13.04 -3.18
C GLU A 156 21.76 11.66 -3.85
N GLU A 157 22.70 10.84 -3.36
CA GLU A 157 22.91 9.48 -3.86
C GLU A 157 21.68 8.61 -3.61
N PHE A 158 21.12 8.65 -2.40
CA PHE A 158 19.90 7.91 -2.08
C PHE A 158 18.71 8.37 -2.92
N SER A 159 18.47 9.69 -2.97
CA SER A 159 17.30 10.28 -3.64
C SER A 159 17.27 10.02 -5.15
N SER A 160 18.44 10.06 -5.78
CA SER A 160 18.55 9.79 -7.22
C SER A 160 18.06 8.39 -7.59
N GLY A 161 18.59 7.36 -6.91
CA GLY A 161 18.18 5.97 -7.18
C GLY A 161 16.74 5.68 -6.78
N PHE A 162 16.29 6.23 -5.66
CA PHE A 162 14.91 6.08 -5.19
C PHE A 162 13.91 6.71 -6.17
N THR A 163 14.14 7.96 -6.59
CA THR A 163 13.26 8.67 -7.54
C THR A 163 13.17 7.95 -8.88
N VAL A 164 14.30 7.46 -9.42
CA VAL A 164 14.32 6.65 -10.65
C VAL A 164 13.45 5.40 -10.48
N SER A 165 13.56 4.74 -9.34
CA SER A 165 12.83 3.49 -9.07
C SER A 165 11.32 3.68 -9.00
N ILE A 166 10.84 4.70 -8.25
CA ILE A 166 9.40 4.96 -8.12
C ILE A 166 8.79 5.55 -9.40
N THR A 167 9.54 6.39 -10.12
CA THR A 167 9.11 6.93 -11.40
C THR A 167 8.91 5.82 -12.43
N LYS A 168 9.88 4.89 -12.50
CA LYS A 168 9.78 3.72 -13.39
C LYS A 168 8.55 2.87 -13.03
N ALA A 169 8.33 2.61 -11.76
CA ALA A 169 7.17 1.85 -11.27
C ALA A 169 5.85 2.44 -11.81
N ALA A 170 5.63 3.73 -11.60
CA ALA A 170 4.42 4.41 -12.07
C ALA A 170 4.31 4.43 -13.60
N GLN A 171 5.41 4.72 -14.31
CA GLN A 171 5.41 4.73 -15.78
C GLN A 171 5.07 3.36 -16.38
N ASP A 172 5.49 2.27 -15.75
CA ASP A 172 5.15 0.93 -16.21
C ASP A 172 3.63 0.68 -16.13
N PHE A 173 2.92 1.18 -15.09
CA PHE A 173 1.45 1.13 -15.02
C PHE A 173 0.78 2.00 -16.07
N ILE A 174 1.25 3.23 -16.24
CA ILE A 174 0.71 4.13 -17.28
C ILE A 174 0.83 3.50 -18.67
N LYS A 175 1.96 2.86 -18.98
CA LYS A 175 2.17 2.12 -20.24
C LYS A 175 1.22 0.93 -20.40
N MET A 176 0.88 0.25 -19.30
CA MET A 176 -0.10 -0.84 -19.30
C MET A 176 -1.54 -0.33 -19.50
N GLY A 177 -1.78 0.97 -19.40
CA GLY A 177 -3.07 1.62 -19.64
C GLY A 177 -3.88 1.88 -18.36
N TYR A 178 -3.28 1.74 -17.18
CA TYR A 178 -3.90 2.13 -15.91
C TYR A 178 -3.95 3.64 -15.78
N ARG A 179 -4.95 4.16 -15.06
CA ARG A 179 -5.29 5.58 -15.09
C ARG A 179 -5.35 6.25 -13.71
N LYS A 180 -5.40 5.45 -12.64
CA LYS A 180 -5.61 5.95 -11.27
C LYS A 180 -4.52 5.40 -10.37
N LEU A 181 -3.46 6.18 -10.18
CA LEU A 181 -2.30 5.81 -9.37
C LEU A 181 -2.30 6.57 -8.05
N VAL A 182 -1.98 5.86 -6.97
CA VAL A 182 -1.77 6.44 -5.65
C VAL A 182 -0.42 5.97 -5.12
N PHE A 183 0.46 6.92 -4.82
CA PHE A 183 1.62 6.68 -3.97
C PHE A 183 1.20 6.78 -2.50
N ILE A 184 1.80 5.95 -1.66
CA ILE A 184 1.75 6.09 -0.21
C ILE A 184 3.16 6.36 0.27
N ASP A 185 3.33 7.42 1.07
CA ASP A 185 4.62 7.85 1.60
C ASP A 185 5.02 7.08 2.87
N ILE A 186 6.22 7.40 3.38
CA ILE A 186 6.80 6.77 4.57
C ILE A 186 6.12 7.36 5.82
N PRO A 187 5.70 6.51 6.79
CA PRO A 187 5.16 6.97 8.07
C PRO A 187 6.10 7.91 8.85
N ASP A 188 5.54 8.74 9.72
CA ASP A 188 6.34 9.51 10.66
C ASP A 188 7.06 8.57 11.65
N ALA A 189 8.37 8.44 11.48
CA ALA A 189 9.19 7.57 12.31
C ALA A 189 9.07 7.87 13.82
N GLN A 190 8.80 9.11 14.20
CA GLN A 190 8.67 9.52 15.59
C GLN A 190 7.46 8.89 16.29
N THR A 191 6.48 8.40 15.52
CA THR A 191 5.31 7.68 16.04
C THR A 191 5.55 6.17 16.19
N ILE A 192 6.66 5.66 15.64
CA ILE A 192 6.95 4.22 15.56
C ILE A 192 7.80 3.79 16.76
N PRO A 193 7.42 2.71 17.51
CA PRO A 193 8.15 2.28 18.72
C PRO A 193 9.64 2.05 18.50
N SER A 194 10.05 1.45 17.39
CA SER A 194 11.46 1.17 17.11
C SER A 194 12.31 2.41 16.93
N PHE A 195 11.72 3.59 16.72
CA PHE A 195 12.45 4.84 16.58
C PHE A 195 13.22 5.21 17.86
N VAL A 196 12.72 4.82 19.03
CA VAL A 196 13.40 5.10 20.32
C VAL A 196 14.77 4.41 20.44
N PHE A 197 15.01 3.35 19.65
CA PHE A 197 16.31 2.66 19.62
C PHE A 197 17.34 3.34 18.71
N ILE A 198 16.93 4.34 17.93
CA ILE A 198 17.87 5.15 17.14
C ILE A 198 18.63 6.07 18.12
N PRO A 199 19.96 6.04 18.12
CA PRO A 199 20.75 6.93 18.99
C PRO A 199 20.34 8.39 18.79
N ALA A 200 20.12 9.12 19.90
CA ALA A 200 19.61 10.48 19.88
C ALA A 200 20.37 11.45 18.93
N PRO A 201 21.72 11.37 18.76
CA PRO A 201 22.42 12.20 17.80
C PRO A 201 22.08 11.91 16.32
N LEU A 202 21.57 10.71 16.02
CA LEU A 202 21.26 10.26 14.65
C LEU A 202 19.78 10.47 14.28
N ALA A 203 18.91 10.56 15.28
CA ALA A 203 17.48 10.71 15.06
C ALA A 203 17.12 11.90 14.14
N PRO A 204 17.70 13.11 14.29
CA PRO A 204 17.40 14.22 13.37
C PRO A 204 17.76 13.92 11.91
N THR A 205 18.86 13.21 11.67
CA THR A 205 19.30 12.83 10.33
C THR A 205 18.27 11.87 9.67
N ILE A 206 17.82 10.88 10.41
CA ILE A 206 16.82 9.90 9.90
C ILE A 206 15.49 10.59 9.63
N ILE A 207 15.04 11.48 10.52
CA ILE A 207 13.82 12.28 10.30
C ILE A 207 13.95 13.12 9.03
N ASP A 208 15.07 13.82 8.84
CA ASP A 208 15.34 14.64 7.66
C ASP A 208 15.31 13.81 6.37
N TYR A 209 15.91 12.61 6.37
CA TYR A 209 15.87 11.70 5.22
C TYR A 209 14.43 11.25 4.89
N ILE A 210 13.63 10.90 5.90
CA ILE A 210 12.24 10.50 5.70
C ILE A 210 11.44 11.66 5.12
N GLN A 211 11.53 12.86 5.71
CA GLN A 211 10.80 14.03 5.23
C GLN A 211 11.16 14.37 3.79
N LYS A 212 12.46 14.44 3.46
CA LYS A 212 12.94 14.70 2.11
C LYS A 212 12.53 13.60 1.12
N THR A 213 12.51 12.34 1.55
CA THR A 213 12.04 11.24 0.70
C THR A 213 10.54 11.36 0.42
N ASN A 214 9.74 11.72 1.42
CA ASN A 214 8.31 11.97 1.23
C ASN A 214 8.05 13.17 0.31
N ASP A 215 8.86 14.22 0.38
CA ASP A 215 8.82 15.33 -0.58
C ASP A 215 9.10 14.88 -2.01
N LEU A 216 10.06 13.97 -2.21
CA LEU A 216 10.35 13.39 -3.53
C LEU A 216 9.19 12.56 -4.07
N ILE A 217 8.55 11.74 -3.23
CA ILE A 217 7.35 10.98 -3.63
C ILE A 217 6.24 11.94 -4.07
N SER A 218 6.01 13.00 -3.27
CA SER A 218 5.02 14.04 -3.59
C SER A 218 5.32 14.75 -4.91
N GLN A 219 6.57 15.16 -5.11
CA GLN A 219 6.99 15.84 -6.34
C GLN A 219 6.87 14.89 -7.56
N THR A 220 7.27 13.63 -7.41
CA THR A 220 7.15 12.62 -8.47
C THR A 220 5.69 12.41 -8.87
N ALA A 221 4.78 12.30 -7.89
CA ALA A 221 3.34 12.18 -8.17
C ALA A 221 2.80 13.40 -8.95
N LYS A 222 3.16 14.63 -8.53
CA LYS A 222 2.76 15.87 -9.21
C LYS A 222 3.28 15.96 -10.64
N ILE A 223 4.55 15.61 -10.86
CA ILE A 223 5.17 15.61 -12.19
C ILE A 223 4.47 14.60 -13.10
N LEU A 224 4.31 13.37 -12.64
CA LEU A 224 3.64 12.33 -13.42
C LEU A 224 2.19 12.68 -13.73
N ASN A 225 1.47 13.26 -12.78
CA ASN A 225 0.09 13.72 -12.99
C ASN A 225 0.01 14.84 -14.05
N SER A 226 0.94 15.79 -14.04
CA SER A 226 0.93 16.93 -14.97
C SER A 226 1.41 16.57 -16.39
N GLN A 227 2.28 15.58 -16.51
CA GLN A 227 2.92 15.21 -17.79
C GLN A 227 2.18 14.12 -18.57
N ASN A 228 1.20 13.44 -17.96
CA ASN A 228 0.53 12.30 -18.59
C ASN A 228 -0.98 12.54 -18.72
N SER A 229 -1.40 12.99 -19.89
CA SER A 229 -2.83 13.17 -20.22
C SER A 229 -3.63 11.85 -20.27
N ALA A 230 -2.95 10.70 -20.23
CA ALA A 230 -3.59 9.38 -20.25
C ALA A 230 -4.09 8.94 -18.87
N VAL A 231 -3.66 9.58 -17.77
CA VAL A 231 -4.12 9.25 -16.42
C VAL A 231 -5.29 10.14 -15.98
N ASP A 232 -6.16 9.59 -15.15
CA ASP A 232 -7.18 10.38 -14.46
C ASP A 232 -6.54 11.15 -13.29
N TYR A 233 -5.61 10.47 -12.61
CA TYR A 233 -4.78 11.08 -11.58
C TYR A 233 -3.55 10.23 -11.23
N VAL A 234 -2.50 10.92 -10.75
CA VAL A 234 -1.43 10.38 -9.91
C VAL A 234 -1.40 11.20 -8.63
N ARG A 235 -1.62 10.58 -7.48
CA ARG A 235 -1.79 11.26 -6.19
C ARG A 235 -0.89 10.67 -5.11
N LEU A 236 -0.68 11.45 -4.05
CA LEU A 236 -0.05 11.00 -2.82
C LEU A 236 -1.11 10.87 -1.72
N PHE A 237 -1.22 9.70 -1.11
CA PHE A 237 -1.88 9.50 0.17
C PHE A 237 -0.81 9.43 1.26
N SER A 238 -0.91 10.30 2.28
CA SER A 238 0.15 10.44 3.27
C SER A 238 -0.03 9.47 4.43
N PHE A 239 0.84 8.45 4.53
CA PHE A 239 1.01 7.68 5.77
C PHE A 239 1.72 8.51 6.85
N PHE A 240 2.58 9.45 6.46
CA PHE A 240 3.21 10.37 7.40
C PHE A 240 2.16 11.10 8.25
N ASP A 241 1.20 11.76 7.60
CA ASP A 241 0.11 12.45 8.30
C ASP A 241 -0.86 11.48 8.97
N SER A 242 -1.13 10.34 8.34
CA SER A 242 -2.02 9.33 8.90
C SER A 242 -1.49 8.75 10.22
N PHE A 243 -0.20 8.44 10.30
CA PHE A 243 0.41 7.93 11.54
C PHE A 243 0.46 8.99 12.64
N LYS A 244 0.72 10.25 12.31
CA LYS A 244 0.55 11.36 13.26
C LYS A 244 -0.87 11.47 13.79
N ALA A 245 -1.84 11.22 12.93
CA ALA A 245 -3.24 11.20 13.31
C ALA A 245 -3.59 10.01 14.23
N LEU A 246 -3.00 8.82 13.99
CA LEU A 246 -3.23 7.64 14.83
C LEU A 246 -2.85 7.84 16.31
N VAL A 247 -1.89 8.71 16.61
CA VAL A 247 -1.48 9.03 17.99
C VAL A 247 -2.26 10.20 18.61
N ASN A 248 -3.21 10.79 17.88
CA ASN A 248 -4.07 11.85 18.41
C ASN A 248 -4.97 11.28 19.54
N PRO A 249 -5.13 11.99 20.68
CA PRO A 249 -5.95 11.53 21.81
C PRO A 249 -7.41 11.19 21.45
N GLU A 250 -8.04 11.94 20.54
CA GLU A 250 -9.41 11.67 20.12
C GLU A 250 -9.49 10.36 19.33
N VAL A 251 -8.51 10.12 18.44
CA VAL A 251 -8.42 8.89 17.63
C VAL A 251 -8.14 7.68 18.51
N THR A 252 -7.16 7.78 19.41
CA THR A 252 -6.81 6.68 20.31
C THR A 252 -7.96 6.33 21.25
N ALA A 253 -8.70 7.33 21.75
CA ALA A 253 -9.92 7.11 22.53
C ALA A 253 -11.01 6.40 21.72
N ALA A 254 -11.27 6.83 20.50
CA ALA A 254 -12.24 6.20 19.59
C ALA A 254 -11.88 4.74 19.24
N LEU A 255 -10.59 4.44 19.13
CA LEU A 255 -10.08 3.10 18.89
C LEU A 255 -9.89 2.25 20.16
N ASN A 256 -10.17 2.81 21.36
CA ASN A 256 -9.90 2.20 22.68
C ASN A 256 -8.42 1.78 22.82
N ILE A 257 -7.49 2.64 22.37
CA ILE A 257 -6.04 2.46 22.46
C ILE A 257 -5.53 3.31 23.61
N THR A 258 -4.76 2.72 24.52
CA THR A 258 -4.17 3.40 25.69
C THR A 258 -2.64 3.40 25.66
N ASN A 259 -2.02 2.51 24.87
CA ASN A 259 -0.56 2.48 24.66
C ASN A 259 -0.23 2.77 23.19
N ILE A 260 0.43 3.89 22.96
CA ILE A 260 0.79 4.38 21.62
C ILE A 260 2.28 4.33 21.33
N SER A 261 3.12 4.00 22.33
CA SER A 261 4.57 4.10 22.26
C SER A 261 5.30 2.76 22.33
N ASP A 262 4.68 1.76 22.97
CA ASP A 262 5.35 0.47 23.13
C ASP A 262 4.81 -0.57 22.14
N PRO A 263 5.66 -1.51 21.68
CA PRO A 263 5.19 -2.68 20.96
C PRO A 263 4.47 -3.65 21.92
N CYS A 264 3.34 -4.23 21.49
CA CYS A 264 2.66 -5.26 22.27
C CYS A 264 3.47 -6.55 22.34
N HIS A 265 4.19 -6.87 21.27
CA HIS A 265 4.98 -8.08 21.16
C HIS A 265 6.42 -7.76 20.82
N ILE A 266 7.35 -8.41 21.50
CA ILE A 266 8.77 -8.36 21.20
C ILE A 266 9.12 -9.67 20.50
N ILE A 267 9.67 -9.55 19.29
CA ILE A 267 10.04 -10.66 18.42
C ILE A 267 11.55 -10.56 18.20
N ASN A 268 12.23 -11.71 18.10
CA ASN A 268 13.67 -11.73 17.86
C ASN A 268 14.03 -11.11 16.50
N ALA A 269 15.29 -10.72 16.32
CA ALA A 269 15.75 -10.01 15.12
C ALA A 269 15.55 -10.80 13.81
N ASN A 270 15.46 -12.13 13.88
CA ASN A 270 15.21 -13.00 12.73
C ASN A 270 13.71 -13.23 12.49
N GLU A 271 12.85 -12.61 13.29
CA GLU A 271 11.37 -12.73 13.25
C GLU A 271 10.86 -14.18 13.47
N THR A 272 11.66 -15.07 14.00
CA THR A 272 11.32 -16.50 14.14
C THR A 272 10.76 -16.89 15.49
N GLU A 273 10.89 -16.02 16.50
CA GLU A 273 10.52 -16.33 17.87
C GLU A 273 9.88 -15.13 18.56
N LEU A 274 8.76 -15.39 19.24
CA LEU A 274 8.09 -14.45 20.12
C LEU A 274 8.76 -14.48 21.49
N ILE A 275 9.42 -13.36 21.88
CA ILE A 275 10.16 -13.25 23.14
C ILE A 275 9.20 -12.87 24.27
N SER A 276 8.31 -11.91 24.04
CA SER A 276 7.34 -11.47 25.05
C SER A 276 6.08 -10.90 24.42
N SER A 277 5.00 -10.86 25.22
CA SER A 277 3.70 -10.32 24.82
C SER A 277 3.11 -9.45 25.90
N CYS A 278 2.42 -8.39 25.52
CA CYS A 278 1.59 -7.61 26.40
C CYS A 278 0.35 -8.42 26.87
N SER A 279 -0.29 -7.99 27.96
CA SER A 279 -1.48 -8.67 28.50
C SER A 279 -2.77 -8.27 27.79
N ASN A 280 -2.83 -7.06 27.20
CA ASN A 280 -4.04 -6.48 26.60
C ASN A 280 -3.76 -5.97 25.17
N PRO A 281 -3.58 -6.86 24.17
CA PRO A 281 -3.20 -6.47 22.81
C PRO A 281 -4.12 -5.41 22.19
N GLU A 282 -5.40 -5.47 22.51
CA GLU A 282 -6.41 -4.54 21.97
C GLU A 282 -6.22 -3.08 22.42
N GLN A 283 -5.37 -2.83 23.41
CA GLN A 283 -5.08 -1.48 23.91
C GLN A 283 -3.80 -0.87 23.35
N TYR A 284 -3.08 -1.61 22.50
CA TYR A 284 -1.84 -1.16 21.88
C TYR A 284 -2.06 -0.68 20.46
N LEU A 285 -1.38 0.42 20.09
CA LEU A 285 -1.38 0.90 18.71
C LEU A 285 -0.57 -0.04 17.81
N PHE A 286 0.56 -0.53 18.31
CA PHE A 286 1.52 -1.31 17.54
C PHE A 286 1.59 -2.77 18.01
N ILE A 287 1.57 -3.70 17.04
CA ILE A 287 1.73 -5.13 17.31
C ILE A 287 3.20 -5.46 17.63
N ASP A 288 4.13 -4.82 16.94
CA ASP A 288 5.58 -4.96 17.09
C ASP A 288 6.25 -3.59 17.05
N GLY A 289 7.57 -3.55 16.85
CA GLY A 289 8.33 -2.29 16.82
C GLY A 289 7.98 -1.36 15.65
N PHE A 290 7.23 -1.80 14.64
CA PHE A 290 6.99 -1.05 13.40
C PHE A 290 5.53 -1.00 12.97
N HIS A 291 4.77 -2.07 13.20
CA HIS A 291 3.51 -2.30 12.50
C HIS A 291 2.30 -2.08 13.41
N PRO A 292 1.27 -1.38 12.92
CA PRO A 292 0.03 -1.19 13.65
C PRO A 292 -0.79 -2.47 13.82
N HIS A 293 -1.62 -2.52 14.86
CA HIS A 293 -2.68 -3.50 15.00
C HIS A 293 -3.79 -3.30 13.94
N THR A 294 -4.67 -4.28 13.80
CA THR A 294 -5.73 -4.28 12.76
C THR A 294 -6.73 -3.12 12.88
N ARG A 295 -7.04 -2.60 14.08
CA ARG A 295 -7.94 -1.45 14.23
C ARG A 295 -7.39 -0.17 13.61
N PRO A 296 -6.13 0.23 13.87
CA PRO A 296 -5.46 1.29 13.12
C PRO A 296 -5.48 1.05 11.61
N HIS A 297 -5.22 -0.17 11.14
CA HIS A 297 -5.32 -0.50 9.72
C HIS A 297 -6.73 -0.30 9.15
N ALA A 298 -7.78 -0.62 9.92
CA ALA A 298 -9.16 -0.35 9.50
C ALA A 298 -9.41 1.16 9.31
N LEU A 299 -8.90 1.98 10.24
CA LEU A 299 -8.97 3.44 10.10
C LEU A 299 -8.19 3.95 8.89
N LEU A 300 -6.96 3.46 8.66
CA LEU A 300 -6.18 3.80 7.46
C LEU A 300 -6.93 3.46 6.17
N GLY A 301 -7.55 2.29 6.10
CA GLY A 301 -8.40 1.88 4.96
C GLY A 301 -9.61 2.80 4.75
N ALA A 302 -10.23 3.27 5.84
CA ALA A 302 -11.36 4.19 5.79
C ALA A 302 -10.93 5.60 5.34
N ILE A 303 -9.81 6.12 5.87
CA ILE A 303 -9.26 7.43 5.47
C ILE A 303 -8.89 7.41 3.97
N LEU A 304 -8.22 6.35 3.51
CA LEU A 304 -7.89 6.19 2.09
C LEU A 304 -9.15 6.11 1.23
N SER A 305 -10.22 5.47 1.73
CA SER A 305 -11.51 5.40 1.03
C SER A 305 -12.10 6.79 0.78
N GLU A 306 -12.07 7.65 1.78
CA GLU A 306 -12.52 9.04 1.63
C GLU A 306 -11.58 9.87 0.75
N PHE A 307 -10.26 9.70 0.90
CA PHE A 307 -9.28 10.36 0.05
C PHE A 307 -9.47 10.08 -1.44
N VAL A 308 -9.73 8.83 -1.81
CA VAL A 308 -9.96 8.45 -3.21
C VAL A 308 -11.23 9.09 -3.76
N LYS A 309 -12.29 9.25 -2.95
CA LYS A 309 -13.57 9.87 -3.34
C LYS A 309 -13.49 11.39 -3.39
N THR A 310 -12.95 12.02 -2.35
CA THR A 310 -13.01 13.47 -2.14
C THR A 310 -11.78 14.23 -2.59
N GLN A 311 -10.65 13.53 -2.78
CA GLN A 311 -9.32 14.07 -3.06
C GLN A 311 -8.70 14.85 -1.88
N ASN A 312 -9.34 14.82 -0.71
CA ASN A 312 -8.87 15.49 0.50
C ASN A 312 -8.59 14.47 1.59
N PHE A 313 -7.46 14.64 2.27
CA PHE A 313 -7.20 13.97 3.52
C PHE A 313 -8.05 14.63 4.61
N SER A 314 -8.96 13.89 5.23
CA SER A 314 -9.78 14.41 6.33
C SER A 314 -10.10 13.29 7.33
N LEU A 315 -9.58 13.44 8.54
CA LEU A 315 -9.93 12.59 9.69
C LEU A 315 -11.35 12.86 10.19
N SER A 316 -11.82 14.10 10.10
CA SER A 316 -13.13 14.50 10.61
C SER A 316 -14.30 13.80 9.92
N LEU A 317 -14.10 13.30 8.70
CA LEU A 317 -15.13 12.56 7.95
C LEU A 317 -15.21 11.07 8.30
N VAL A 318 -14.25 10.54 9.05
CA VAL A 318 -14.14 9.09 9.32
C VAL A 318 -14.50 8.75 10.78
N LEU A 319 -14.42 9.73 11.69
CA LEU A 319 -14.71 9.54 13.14
C LEU A 319 -16.14 9.87 13.53
N PHE A 320 -16.98 10.32 12.59
CA PHE A 320 -18.41 10.58 12.71
C PHE A 320 -19.16 9.76 11.66
#